data_daccc2b4323b63d9a6d7ceff40dde61b
#
_entry.id   daccc2b4323b63d9a6d7ceff40dde61b
#
_cell.length_a   1.000
_cell.length_b   1.000
_cell.length_c   1.000
_cell.angle_alpha   90.00
_cell.angle_beta   90.00
_cell.angle_gamma   90.00
#
_symmetry.space_group_name_H-M   'P 1'
#
loop_
_entity.id
_entity.type
_entity.pdbx_description
1 polymer ?
#
loop_
_entity_poly.entity_id
_entity_poly.type
_entity_poly.pdbx_seq_one_letter_code
_entity_poly.pdbx_strand_id
1 'polypeptide(L)'
;AAKYMGAESPAIIGSILSIIVIVIYGKLTASKEEKTRKSHLKTKDILNAWSIYLLILFLIILTSPLFPGLRHTLENNWITRISLPINASTVNYTISWLTHAGVLLFIGTFIGGLIQGAKVKDLFIVLWNTVKQLKKTFITVICLVGLSTIMDSSGMIAVIATALATATGSLYPLFAPVIGCLGTFITGSDTSSNILFGKLQASVAGQIHVSPDWLSAANTVGATGGKIISPQ
;
A
#
# COMPACT_ATOMS: atom_id res chain seq x y z
N ALA A 1 -7.50 12.14 -7.48
CA ALA A 1 -6.05 12.09 -7.17
C ALA A 1 -5.37 11.00 -8.00
N ALA A 2 -5.70 9.72 -7.84
CA ALA A 2 -5.02 8.60 -8.54
C ALA A 2 -4.88 8.80 -10.05
N LYS A 3 -5.90 9.30 -10.73
CA LYS A 3 -5.91 9.53 -12.18
C LYS A 3 -4.84 10.52 -12.66
N TYR A 4 -4.50 11.53 -11.83
CA TYR A 4 -3.61 12.64 -12.23
C TYR A 4 -2.25 12.63 -11.54
N MET A 5 -2.19 12.01 -10.36
CA MET A 5 -1.01 12.10 -9.47
C MET A 5 -0.36 10.74 -9.18
N GLY A 6 -0.91 9.64 -9.70
CA GLY A 6 -0.41 8.28 -9.45
C GLY A 6 -1.17 7.55 -8.33
N ALA A 7 -0.92 6.24 -8.25
CA ALA A 7 -1.66 5.34 -7.37
C ALA A 7 -1.42 5.60 -5.88
N GLU A 8 -0.28 6.16 -5.51
CA GLU A 8 0.12 6.45 -4.12
C GLU A 8 -0.51 7.73 -3.57
N SER A 9 -0.93 8.65 -4.46
CA SER A 9 -1.40 9.98 -4.07
C SER A 9 -2.70 10.01 -3.24
N PRO A 10 -3.69 9.13 -3.43
CA PRO A 10 -4.90 9.13 -2.60
C PRO A 10 -4.61 8.89 -1.13
N ALA A 11 -3.70 7.95 -0.82
CA ALA A 11 -3.31 7.63 0.55
C ALA A 11 -2.61 8.82 1.23
N ILE A 12 -1.72 9.50 0.50
CA ILE A 12 -1.00 10.69 0.99
C ILE A 12 -1.97 11.82 1.28
N ILE A 13 -2.85 12.15 0.32
CA ILE A 13 -3.84 13.23 0.48
C ILE A 13 -4.79 12.90 1.63
N GLY A 14 -5.29 11.67 1.70
CA GLY A 14 -6.16 11.21 2.78
C GLY A 14 -5.49 11.33 4.15
N SER A 15 -4.23 10.94 4.27
CA SER A 15 -3.46 11.07 5.51
C SER A 15 -3.27 12.53 5.93
N ILE A 16 -2.93 13.42 5.01
CA ILE A 16 -2.79 14.85 5.28
C ILE A 16 -4.12 15.44 5.75
N LEU A 17 -5.21 15.15 5.05
CA LEU A 17 -6.55 15.62 5.45
C LEU A 17 -6.94 15.10 6.84
N SER A 18 -6.68 13.83 7.13
CA SER A 18 -6.93 13.24 8.44
C SER A 18 -6.14 13.94 9.55
N ILE A 19 -4.86 14.23 9.32
CA ILE A 19 -4.04 14.99 10.27
C ILE A 19 -4.61 16.40 10.50
N ILE A 20 -4.99 17.09 9.43
CA ILE A 20 -5.60 18.43 9.54
C ILE A 20 -6.88 18.38 10.39
N VAL A 21 -7.78 17.43 10.11
CA VAL A 21 -9.01 17.25 10.87
C VAL A 21 -8.73 16.95 12.34
N ILE A 22 -7.81 16.04 12.64
CA ILE A 22 -7.42 15.70 14.01
C ILE A 22 -6.84 16.92 14.75
N VAL A 23 -5.97 17.69 14.09
CA VAL A 23 -5.38 18.91 14.67
C VAL A 23 -6.45 19.97 14.94
N ILE A 24 -7.39 20.19 14.00
CA ILE A 24 -8.50 21.13 14.18
C ILE A 24 -9.39 20.66 15.34
N TYR A 25 -9.80 19.39 15.32
CA TYR A 25 -10.63 18.82 16.38
C TYR A 25 -9.95 18.93 17.76
N GLY A 26 -8.65 18.55 17.84
CA GLY A 26 -7.89 18.68 19.06
C GLY A 26 -7.80 20.11 19.58
N LYS A 27 -7.62 21.11 18.70
CA LYS A 27 -7.62 22.53 19.08
C LYS A 27 -8.99 23.02 19.56
N LEU A 28 -10.06 22.50 18.99
CA LEU A 28 -11.44 22.88 19.38
C LEU A 28 -11.84 22.25 20.72
N THR A 29 -11.43 21.00 20.97
CA THR A 29 -11.81 20.23 22.17
C THR A 29 -10.82 20.34 23.33
N ALA A 30 -9.61 20.87 23.07
CA ALA A 30 -8.58 21.00 24.09
C ALA A 30 -9.02 21.83 25.30
N SER A 31 -8.80 21.32 26.50
CA SER A 31 -9.08 22.02 27.76
C SER A 31 -8.19 23.27 27.93
N LYS A 32 -8.57 24.17 28.84
CA LYS A 32 -7.77 25.39 29.13
C LYS A 32 -6.35 25.02 29.60
N GLU A 33 -6.18 23.93 30.35
CA GLU A 33 -4.88 23.45 30.83
C GLU A 33 -3.99 22.91 29.71
N GLU A 34 -4.58 22.17 28.76
CA GLU A 34 -3.85 21.68 27.59
C GLU A 34 -3.40 22.81 26.66
N LYS A 35 -4.23 23.86 26.49
CA LYS A 35 -3.87 25.05 25.69
C LYS A 35 -2.71 25.86 26.27
N THR A 36 -2.49 25.74 27.59
CA THR A 36 -1.42 26.48 28.29
C THR A 36 -0.09 25.72 28.30
N ARG A 37 -0.11 24.42 27.95
CA ARG A 37 1.09 23.58 27.89
C ARG A 37 1.94 23.96 26.68
N LYS A 38 2.88 24.88 26.88
CA LYS A 38 3.84 25.26 25.83
C LYS A 38 4.76 24.08 25.52
N SER A 39 4.80 23.67 24.26
CA SER A 39 5.82 22.73 23.80
C SER A 39 7.19 23.38 23.90
N HIS A 40 8.12 22.75 24.62
CA HIS A 40 9.53 23.20 24.71
C HIS A 40 10.35 22.79 23.47
N LEU A 41 9.72 22.13 22.47
CA LEU A 41 10.40 21.70 21.26
C LEU A 41 10.68 22.87 20.34
N LYS A 42 11.93 23.02 19.93
CA LYS A 42 12.33 24.00 18.93
C LYS A 42 11.81 23.57 17.54
N THR A 43 11.40 24.52 16.72
CA THR A 43 10.94 24.26 15.35
C THR A 43 11.96 23.43 14.54
N LYS A 44 13.26 23.66 14.79
CA LYS A 44 14.34 22.90 14.15
C LYS A 44 14.30 21.42 14.51
N ASP A 45 14.02 21.08 15.76
CA ASP A 45 13.95 19.68 16.22
C ASP A 45 12.73 18.97 15.62
N ILE A 46 11.62 19.68 15.49
CA ILE A 46 10.41 19.18 14.83
C ILE A 46 10.69 18.92 13.35
N LEU A 47 11.28 19.89 12.63
CA LEU A 47 11.62 19.74 11.20
C LEU A 47 12.62 18.61 10.98
N ASN A 48 13.61 18.49 11.87
CA ASN A 48 14.57 17.38 11.81
C ASN A 48 13.88 16.01 12.02
N ALA A 49 12.97 15.89 12.96
CA ALA A 49 12.20 14.66 13.19
C ALA A 49 11.30 14.31 12.00
N TRP A 50 10.77 15.30 11.29
CA TRP A 50 9.92 15.10 10.11
C TRP A 50 10.70 14.93 8.81
N SER A 51 12.00 15.14 8.80
CA SER A 51 12.83 15.18 7.59
C SER A 51 12.69 13.93 6.72
N ILE A 52 12.62 12.72 7.30
CA ILE A 52 12.45 11.47 6.57
C ILE A 52 11.11 11.46 5.80
N TYR A 53 10.02 11.80 6.49
CA TYR A 53 8.68 11.81 5.89
C TYR A 53 8.55 12.85 4.77
N LEU A 54 9.10 14.06 5.01
CA LEU A 54 9.10 15.13 4.02
C LEU A 54 9.94 14.77 2.79
N LEU A 55 11.08 14.12 3.00
CA LEU A 55 11.94 13.66 1.91
C LEU A 55 11.27 12.55 1.08
N ILE A 56 10.65 11.57 1.73
CA ILE A 56 9.91 10.50 1.05
C ILE A 56 8.75 11.10 0.25
N LEU A 57 7.96 11.99 0.87
CA LEU A 57 6.86 12.69 0.20
C LEU A 57 7.35 13.46 -1.03
N PHE A 58 8.46 14.21 -0.89
CA PHE A 58 9.08 14.94 -1.98
C PHE A 58 9.50 14.02 -3.13
N LEU A 59 10.17 12.88 -2.82
CA LEU A 59 10.58 11.90 -3.83
C LEU A 59 9.38 11.29 -4.56
N ILE A 60 8.32 10.93 -3.84
CA ILE A 60 7.10 10.36 -4.45
C ILE A 60 6.42 11.40 -5.36
N ILE A 61 6.31 12.65 -4.93
CA ILE A 61 5.74 13.72 -5.76
C ILE A 61 6.60 13.97 -6.99
N LEU A 62 7.91 14.02 -6.84
CA LEU A 62 8.87 14.27 -7.91
C LEU A 62 8.83 13.20 -9.01
N THR A 63 8.62 11.93 -8.62
CA THR A 63 8.53 10.78 -9.54
C THR A 63 7.09 10.48 -9.99
N SER A 64 6.12 11.28 -9.54
CA SER A 64 4.71 11.11 -9.89
C SER A 64 4.43 11.57 -11.34
N PRO A 65 3.26 11.22 -11.90
CA PRO A 65 2.83 11.71 -13.22
C PRO A 65 2.71 13.24 -13.34
N LEU A 66 2.81 13.99 -12.24
CA LEU A 66 2.86 15.46 -12.26
C LEU A 66 4.07 16.00 -13.02
N PHE A 67 5.17 15.24 -13.05
CA PHE A 67 6.40 15.57 -13.76
C PHE A 67 6.69 14.56 -14.88
N PRO A 68 5.91 14.57 -15.98
CA PRO A 68 5.94 13.50 -16.99
C PRO A 68 7.31 13.35 -17.67
N GLY A 69 8.02 14.44 -17.90
CA GLY A 69 9.35 14.40 -18.51
C GLY A 69 10.39 13.71 -17.63
N LEU A 70 10.41 14.02 -16.33
CA LEU A 70 11.32 13.38 -15.38
C LEU A 70 10.96 11.91 -15.19
N ARG A 71 9.67 11.63 -15.02
CA ARG A 71 9.16 10.26 -14.86
C ARG A 71 9.54 9.38 -16.03
N HIS A 72 9.30 9.84 -17.26
CA HIS A 72 9.65 9.12 -18.48
C HIS A 72 11.16 8.81 -18.56
N THR A 73 11.99 9.76 -18.18
CA THR A 73 13.44 9.58 -18.15
C THR A 73 13.85 8.52 -17.12
N LEU A 74 13.26 8.55 -15.91
CA LEU A 74 13.55 7.59 -14.85
C LEU A 74 13.00 6.19 -15.17
N GLU A 75 11.83 6.10 -15.79
CA GLU A 75 11.21 4.84 -16.20
C GLU A 75 11.98 4.13 -17.31
N ASN A 76 12.72 4.86 -18.15
CA ASN A 76 13.43 4.26 -19.29
C ASN A 76 14.90 3.95 -19.04
N ASN A 77 15.56 4.62 -18.10
CA ASN A 77 17.00 4.49 -17.92
C ASN A 77 17.44 3.41 -16.92
N TRP A 78 16.59 3.03 -15.96
CA TRP A 78 16.96 2.06 -14.91
C TRP A 78 15.88 0.98 -14.81
N ILE A 79 15.84 0.13 -15.86
CA ILE A 79 14.81 -0.91 -16.00
C ILE A 79 15.47 -2.28 -16.00
N THR A 80 14.89 -3.21 -15.25
CA THR A 80 15.13 -4.64 -15.40
C THR A 80 13.91 -5.29 -16.03
N ARG A 81 14.10 -5.92 -17.19
CA ARG A 81 13.07 -6.72 -17.86
C ARG A 81 13.35 -8.19 -17.60
N ILE A 82 12.39 -8.88 -17.02
CA ILE A 82 12.47 -10.31 -16.73
C ILE A 82 11.38 -10.98 -17.55
N SER A 83 11.77 -11.86 -18.47
CA SER A 83 10.84 -12.65 -19.27
C SER A 83 10.79 -14.06 -18.70
N LEU A 84 9.65 -14.46 -18.15
CA LEU A 84 9.44 -15.79 -17.59
C LEU A 84 8.58 -16.62 -18.54
N PRO A 85 9.06 -17.76 -19.04
CA PRO A 85 8.22 -18.69 -19.78
C PRO A 85 7.28 -19.39 -18.82
N ILE A 86 5.99 -19.09 -18.91
CA ILE A 86 4.94 -19.72 -18.11
C ILE A 86 3.93 -20.36 -19.09
N ASN A 87 3.85 -21.70 -19.11
CA ASN A 87 2.86 -22.45 -19.88
C ASN A 87 2.66 -21.96 -21.31
N ALA A 88 3.58 -22.11 -22.21
CA ALA A 88 3.50 -21.70 -23.63
C ALA A 88 3.30 -20.19 -23.90
N SER A 89 3.27 -19.34 -22.87
CA SER A 89 3.28 -17.87 -22.97
C SER A 89 4.49 -17.29 -22.22
N THR A 90 5.02 -16.18 -22.73
CA THR A 90 6.07 -15.42 -22.05
C THR A 90 5.43 -14.25 -21.31
N VAL A 91 5.56 -14.24 -20.00
CA VAL A 91 5.14 -13.11 -19.17
C VAL A 91 6.33 -12.19 -18.94
N ASN A 92 6.22 -10.95 -19.40
CA ASN A 92 7.27 -9.95 -19.27
C ASN A 92 6.99 -9.08 -18.05
N TYR A 93 7.91 -9.11 -17.08
CA TYR A 93 7.91 -8.21 -15.93
C TYR A 93 8.92 -7.09 -16.14
N THR A 94 8.47 -5.85 -15.97
CA THR A 94 9.33 -4.67 -16.05
C THR A 94 9.41 -4.03 -14.67
N ILE A 95 10.62 -3.95 -14.13
CA ILE A 95 10.89 -3.29 -12.85
C ILE A 95 11.58 -1.97 -13.16
N SER A 96 10.89 -0.86 -12.95
CA SER A 96 11.45 0.49 -13.06
C SER A 96 11.96 0.93 -11.69
N TRP A 97 13.25 0.73 -11.44
CA TRP A 97 13.82 0.86 -10.09
C TRP A 97 13.63 2.24 -9.47
N LEU A 98 13.87 3.32 -10.23
CA LEU A 98 13.86 4.69 -9.69
C LEU A 98 12.46 5.29 -9.51
N THR A 99 11.41 4.64 -10.05
CA THR A 99 10.02 5.05 -9.86
C THR A 99 9.25 4.09 -8.97
N HIS A 100 9.92 2.99 -8.53
CA HIS A 100 9.29 2.02 -7.65
C HIS A 100 9.22 2.55 -6.21
N ALA A 101 8.02 2.58 -5.63
CA ALA A 101 7.77 3.13 -4.30
C ALA A 101 8.72 2.57 -3.22
N GLY A 102 9.00 1.26 -3.25
CA GLY A 102 9.92 0.63 -2.30
C GLY A 102 11.35 1.18 -2.38
N VAL A 103 11.84 1.49 -3.58
CA VAL A 103 13.17 2.07 -3.77
C VAL A 103 13.20 3.52 -3.29
N LEU A 104 12.14 4.29 -3.55
CA LEU A 104 12.02 5.67 -3.06
C LEU A 104 11.97 5.73 -1.53
N LEU A 105 11.22 4.81 -0.90
CA LEU A 105 11.20 4.66 0.56
C LEU A 105 12.58 4.32 1.11
N PHE A 106 13.30 3.39 0.48
CA PHE A 106 14.65 3.02 0.89
C PHE A 106 15.62 4.21 0.80
N ILE A 107 15.65 4.90 -0.34
CA ILE A 107 16.50 6.08 -0.56
C ILE A 107 16.13 7.19 0.44
N GLY A 108 14.84 7.50 0.57
CA GLY A 108 14.35 8.55 1.47
C GLY A 108 14.67 8.26 2.94
N THR A 109 14.53 7.02 3.37
CA THR A 109 14.87 6.62 4.74
C THR A 109 16.38 6.68 4.99
N PHE A 110 17.20 6.24 4.02
CA PHE A 110 18.66 6.24 4.17
C PHE A 110 19.21 7.67 4.23
N ILE A 111 18.81 8.51 3.28
CA ILE A 111 19.24 9.92 3.24
C ILE A 111 18.68 10.70 4.45
N GLY A 112 17.39 10.50 4.76
CA GLY A 112 16.76 11.16 5.89
C GLY A 112 17.36 10.75 7.23
N GLY A 113 17.75 9.48 7.39
CA GLY A 113 18.49 9.00 8.56
C GLY A 113 19.84 9.70 8.72
N LEU A 114 20.58 9.91 7.64
CA LEU A 114 21.84 10.67 7.66
C LEU A 114 21.61 12.13 8.04
N ILE A 115 20.55 12.77 7.52
CA ILE A 115 20.15 14.14 7.88
C ILE A 115 19.85 14.25 9.38
N GLN A 116 19.22 13.22 9.97
CA GLN A 116 18.94 13.14 11.40
C GLN A 116 20.18 12.83 12.27
N GLY A 117 21.32 12.61 11.64
CA GLY A 117 22.59 12.36 12.34
C GLY A 117 22.89 10.90 12.63
N ALA A 118 22.14 9.96 12.05
CA ALA A 118 22.46 8.53 12.16
C ALA A 118 23.76 8.20 11.44
N LYS A 119 24.56 7.31 12.04
CA LYS A 119 25.81 6.83 11.40
C LYS A 119 25.46 5.79 10.34
N VAL A 120 26.19 5.79 9.23
CA VAL A 120 26.00 4.81 8.14
C VAL A 120 25.98 3.36 8.65
N LYS A 121 26.89 3.06 9.60
CA LYS A 121 26.94 1.73 10.24
C LYS A 121 25.63 1.35 10.92
N ASP A 122 25.00 2.28 11.64
CA ASP A 122 23.75 2.03 12.36
C ASP A 122 22.59 1.79 11.38
N LEU A 123 22.58 2.53 10.27
CA LEU A 123 21.59 2.32 9.20
C LEU A 123 21.70 0.92 8.58
N PHE A 124 22.91 0.42 8.35
CA PHE A 124 23.11 -0.95 7.87
C PHE A 124 22.74 -2.01 8.91
N ILE A 125 22.99 -1.76 10.19
CA ILE A 125 22.55 -2.66 11.27
C ILE A 125 21.03 -2.74 11.33
N VAL A 126 20.37 -1.59 11.27
CA VAL A 126 18.88 -1.52 11.22
C VAL A 126 18.35 -2.25 9.98
N LEU A 127 18.92 -2.01 8.81
CA LEU A 127 18.55 -2.69 7.57
C LEU A 127 18.67 -4.22 7.71
N TRP A 128 19.78 -4.71 8.23
CA TRP A 128 20.02 -6.14 8.44
C TRP A 128 19.02 -6.76 9.41
N ASN A 129 18.72 -6.07 10.49
CA ASN A 129 17.71 -6.52 11.46
C ASN A 129 16.31 -6.53 10.85
N THR A 130 15.97 -5.52 10.04
CA THR A 130 14.72 -5.46 9.30
C THR A 130 14.59 -6.63 8.33
N VAL A 131 15.62 -6.95 7.56
CA VAL A 131 15.61 -8.11 6.65
C VAL A 131 15.38 -9.42 7.43
N LYS A 132 16.02 -9.58 8.60
CA LYS A 132 15.78 -10.76 9.46
C LYS A 132 14.32 -10.84 9.96
N GLN A 133 13.75 -9.71 10.36
CA GLN A 133 12.34 -9.64 10.82
C GLN A 133 11.35 -9.93 9.69
N LEU A 134 11.65 -9.48 8.48
CA LEU A 134 10.80 -9.68 7.30
C LEU A 134 10.78 -11.13 6.79
N LYS A 135 11.66 -12.00 7.26
CA LYS A 135 11.71 -13.41 6.79
C LYS A 135 10.36 -14.12 6.88
N LYS A 136 9.65 -13.99 8.00
CA LYS A 136 8.34 -14.62 8.18
C LYS A 136 7.29 -14.02 7.22
N THR A 137 7.25 -12.71 7.10
CA THR A 137 6.36 -12.00 6.19
C THR A 137 6.62 -12.40 4.74
N PHE A 138 7.88 -12.53 4.35
CA PHE A 138 8.26 -12.96 3.01
C PHE A 138 7.73 -14.36 2.67
N ILE A 139 7.91 -15.32 3.59
CA ILE A 139 7.36 -16.68 3.43
C ILE A 139 5.83 -16.63 3.32
N THR A 140 5.17 -15.87 4.18
CA THR A 140 3.70 -15.74 4.16
C THR A 140 3.22 -15.18 2.82
N VAL A 141 3.85 -14.12 2.30
CA VAL A 141 3.47 -13.51 1.01
C VAL A 141 3.67 -14.50 -0.13
N ILE A 142 4.79 -15.23 -0.18
CA ILE A 142 5.04 -16.27 -1.20
C ILE A 142 3.95 -17.34 -1.15
N CYS A 143 3.61 -17.84 0.03
CA CYS A 143 2.56 -18.86 0.19
C CYS A 143 1.19 -18.33 -0.26
N LEU A 144 0.84 -17.08 0.07
CA LEU A 144 -0.43 -16.46 -0.35
C LEU A 144 -0.51 -16.24 -1.85
N VAL A 145 0.56 -15.74 -2.47
CA VAL A 145 0.62 -15.60 -3.93
C VAL A 145 0.52 -16.96 -4.61
N GLY A 146 1.23 -17.97 -4.09
CA GLY A 146 1.14 -19.34 -4.57
C GLY A 146 -0.27 -19.90 -4.48
N LEU A 147 -0.92 -19.75 -3.32
CA LEU A 147 -2.30 -20.18 -3.09
C LEU A 147 -3.27 -19.48 -4.06
N SER A 148 -3.21 -18.15 -4.15
CA SER A 148 -4.05 -17.39 -5.08
C SER A 148 -3.86 -17.81 -6.53
N THR A 149 -2.62 -18.12 -6.93
CA THR A 149 -2.30 -18.58 -8.28
C THR A 149 -2.83 -19.99 -8.55
N ILE A 150 -2.73 -20.90 -7.58
CA ILE A 150 -3.30 -22.25 -7.67
C ILE A 150 -4.83 -22.19 -7.78
N MET A 151 -5.49 -21.38 -6.95
CA MET A 151 -6.94 -21.19 -7.00
C MET A 151 -7.41 -20.63 -8.36
N ASP A 152 -6.64 -19.73 -8.94
CA ASP A 152 -6.91 -19.16 -10.26
C ASP A 152 -6.74 -20.22 -11.37
N SER A 153 -5.58 -20.89 -11.39
CA SER A 153 -5.23 -21.88 -12.40
C SER A 153 -6.12 -23.13 -12.36
N SER A 154 -6.63 -23.50 -11.19
CA SER A 154 -7.56 -24.63 -11.01
C SER A 154 -9.02 -24.29 -11.38
N GLY A 155 -9.32 -23.04 -11.71
CA GLY A 155 -10.69 -22.57 -11.96
C GLY A 155 -11.53 -22.37 -10.67
N MET A 156 -10.96 -22.60 -9.49
CA MET A 156 -11.67 -22.44 -8.21
C MET A 156 -12.20 -21.03 -8.02
N ILE A 157 -11.41 -20.01 -8.40
CA ILE A 157 -11.86 -18.61 -8.33
C ILE A 157 -13.09 -18.37 -9.19
N ALA A 158 -13.13 -18.92 -10.41
CA ALA A 158 -14.26 -18.78 -11.31
C ALA A 158 -15.55 -19.43 -10.75
N VAL A 159 -15.42 -20.63 -10.16
CA VAL A 159 -16.56 -21.34 -9.53
C VAL A 159 -17.10 -20.55 -8.33
N ILE A 160 -16.22 -20.10 -7.44
CA ILE A 160 -16.62 -19.29 -6.28
C ILE A 160 -17.26 -17.96 -6.73
N ALA A 161 -16.67 -17.30 -7.73
CA ALA A 161 -17.20 -16.06 -8.26
C ALA A 161 -18.60 -16.24 -8.84
N THR A 162 -18.83 -17.32 -9.60
CA THR A 162 -20.15 -17.65 -10.17
C THR A 162 -21.18 -17.92 -9.06
N ALA A 163 -20.81 -18.68 -8.05
CA ALA A 163 -21.67 -18.94 -6.91
C ALA A 163 -22.05 -17.65 -6.17
N LEU A 164 -21.09 -16.79 -5.89
CA LEU A 164 -21.32 -15.51 -5.22
C LEU A 164 -22.16 -14.56 -6.08
N ALA A 165 -21.84 -14.42 -7.37
CA ALA A 165 -22.60 -13.58 -8.30
C ALA A 165 -24.05 -14.06 -8.42
N THR A 166 -24.28 -15.38 -8.51
CA THR A 166 -25.62 -15.96 -8.60
C THR A 166 -26.42 -15.77 -7.31
N ALA A 167 -25.77 -15.94 -6.15
CA ALA A 167 -26.43 -15.84 -4.84
C ALA A 167 -26.78 -14.40 -4.47
N THR A 168 -25.93 -13.42 -4.84
CA THR A 168 -26.04 -12.04 -4.37
C THR A 168 -26.43 -11.05 -5.47
N GLY A 169 -26.18 -11.38 -6.73
CA GLY A 169 -26.48 -10.53 -7.87
C GLY A 169 -25.90 -9.13 -7.73
N SER A 170 -26.73 -8.13 -7.97
CA SER A 170 -26.35 -6.70 -7.87
C SER A 170 -26.03 -6.24 -6.44
N LEU A 171 -26.33 -7.04 -5.42
CA LEU A 171 -26.01 -6.72 -4.00
C LEU A 171 -24.58 -7.12 -3.62
N TYR A 172 -23.86 -7.87 -4.48
CA TYR A 172 -22.49 -8.29 -4.19
C TYR A 172 -21.55 -7.18 -3.74
N PRO A 173 -21.62 -5.96 -4.29
CA PRO A 173 -20.76 -4.86 -3.84
C PRO A 173 -20.81 -4.54 -2.35
N LEU A 174 -21.91 -4.88 -1.66
CA LEU A 174 -22.01 -4.76 -0.21
C LEU A 174 -21.21 -5.85 0.54
N PHE A 175 -21.01 -7.00 -0.10
CA PHE A 175 -20.24 -8.11 0.46
C PHE A 175 -18.75 -8.01 0.21
N ALA A 176 -18.30 -7.32 -0.86
CA ALA A 176 -16.90 -7.17 -1.18
C ALA A 176 -16.07 -6.57 -0.02
N PRO A 177 -16.51 -5.50 0.69
CA PRO A 177 -15.82 -5.01 1.88
C PRO A 177 -15.82 -6.01 3.03
N VAL A 178 -16.89 -6.79 3.21
CA VAL A 178 -16.98 -7.81 4.27
C VAL A 178 -15.95 -8.91 4.02
N ILE A 179 -15.79 -9.37 2.79
CA ILE A 179 -14.78 -10.36 2.39
C ILE A 179 -13.38 -9.80 2.65
N GLY A 180 -13.12 -8.55 2.27
CA GLY A 180 -11.85 -7.87 2.55
C GLY A 180 -11.57 -7.78 4.05
N CYS A 181 -12.57 -7.42 4.85
CA CYS A 181 -12.50 -7.36 6.31
C CYS A 181 -12.15 -8.72 6.92
N LEU A 182 -12.84 -9.78 6.53
CA LEU A 182 -12.57 -11.14 6.97
C LEU A 182 -11.17 -11.60 6.58
N GLY A 183 -10.75 -11.28 5.35
CA GLY A 183 -9.40 -11.60 4.88
C GLY A 183 -8.32 -10.97 5.75
N THR A 184 -8.47 -9.71 6.09
CA THR A 184 -7.52 -9.01 6.96
C THR A 184 -7.63 -9.46 8.41
N PHE A 185 -8.83 -9.73 8.91
CA PHE A 185 -9.03 -10.29 10.25
C PHE A 185 -8.24 -11.59 10.43
N ILE A 186 -8.31 -12.51 9.44
CA ILE A 186 -7.63 -13.80 9.49
C ILE A 186 -6.12 -13.66 9.28
N THR A 187 -5.69 -12.84 8.30
CA THR A 187 -4.28 -12.74 7.92
C THR A 187 -3.50 -11.67 8.67
N GLY A 188 -4.22 -10.74 9.31
CA GLY A 188 -3.66 -9.56 9.96
C GLY A 188 -3.09 -8.52 9.01
N SER A 189 -3.25 -8.67 7.70
CA SER A 189 -2.63 -7.83 6.68
C SER A 189 -3.60 -7.50 5.56
N ASP A 190 -3.83 -6.21 5.33
CA ASP A 190 -4.58 -5.69 4.20
C ASP A 190 -4.01 -6.16 2.86
N THR A 191 -2.69 -6.06 2.68
CA THR A 191 -1.99 -6.56 1.50
C THR A 191 -2.24 -8.05 1.28
N SER A 192 -2.20 -8.87 2.32
CA SER A 192 -2.46 -10.30 2.24
C SER A 192 -3.90 -10.60 1.84
N SER A 193 -4.87 -9.85 2.37
CA SER A 193 -6.27 -9.94 1.98
C SER A 193 -6.47 -9.62 0.50
N ASN A 194 -5.85 -8.56 0.01
CA ASN A 194 -5.94 -8.17 -1.39
C ASN A 194 -5.24 -9.16 -2.34
N ILE A 195 -4.12 -9.74 -1.95
CA ILE A 195 -3.46 -10.80 -2.73
C ILE A 195 -4.38 -12.02 -2.84
N LEU A 196 -5.03 -12.41 -1.76
CA LEU A 196 -5.88 -13.60 -1.73
C LEU A 196 -7.19 -13.40 -2.48
N PHE A 197 -7.86 -12.29 -2.26
CA PHE A 197 -9.23 -12.06 -2.75
C PHE A 197 -9.33 -11.11 -3.96
N GLY A 198 -8.27 -10.38 -4.33
CA GLY A 198 -8.34 -9.42 -5.43
C GLY A 198 -8.76 -10.06 -6.77
N LYS A 199 -8.24 -11.24 -7.09
CA LYS A 199 -8.65 -11.99 -8.28
C LYS A 199 -10.11 -12.46 -8.22
N LEU A 200 -10.59 -12.85 -7.03
CA LEU A 200 -11.99 -13.20 -6.82
C LEU A 200 -12.89 -12.00 -7.07
N GLN A 201 -12.54 -10.82 -6.52
CA GLN A 201 -13.30 -9.59 -6.75
C GLN A 201 -13.36 -9.22 -8.24
N ALA A 202 -12.23 -9.33 -8.94
CA ALA A 202 -12.18 -9.08 -10.38
C ALA A 202 -13.05 -10.06 -11.18
N SER A 203 -13.05 -11.34 -10.80
CA SER A 203 -13.85 -12.38 -11.46
C SER A 203 -15.35 -12.18 -11.24
N VAL A 204 -15.78 -11.85 -10.00
CA VAL A 204 -17.19 -11.52 -9.71
C VAL A 204 -17.61 -10.25 -10.46
N ALA A 205 -16.77 -9.22 -10.48
CA ALA A 205 -17.04 -7.97 -11.20
C ALA A 205 -17.38 -8.21 -12.68
N GLY A 206 -16.62 -9.09 -13.33
CA GLY A 206 -16.92 -9.50 -14.71
C GLY A 206 -18.28 -10.13 -14.87
N GLN A 207 -18.76 -10.91 -13.89
CA GLN A 207 -20.04 -11.60 -13.96
C GLN A 207 -21.26 -10.70 -13.68
N ILE A 208 -21.10 -9.75 -12.77
CA ILE A 208 -22.18 -8.79 -12.43
C ILE A 208 -22.06 -7.48 -13.22
N HIS A 209 -21.16 -7.42 -14.21
CA HIS A 209 -20.95 -6.27 -15.10
C HIS A 209 -20.64 -4.94 -14.38
N VAL A 210 -19.82 -5.00 -13.35
CA VAL A 210 -19.27 -3.81 -12.66
C VAL A 210 -17.77 -3.69 -12.89
N SER A 211 -17.19 -2.53 -12.57
CA SER A 211 -15.75 -2.33 -12.69
C SER A 211 -14.97 -3.23 -11.73
N PRO A 212 -14.00 -4.03 -12.21
CA PRO A 212 -13.10 -4.81 -11.35
C PRO A 212 -12.30 -3.95 -10.37
N ASP A 213 -11.88 -2.75 -10.80
CA ASP A 213 -11.14 -1.80 -9.97
C ASP A 213 -11.98 -1.33 -8.79
N TRP A 214 -13.29 -1.11 -9.04
CA TRP A 214 -14.21 -0.67 -7.99
C TRP A 214 -14.44 -1.75 -6.93
N LEU A 215 -14.68 -3.01 -7.33
CA LEU A 215 -14.82 -4.11 -6.38
C LEU A 215 -13.52 -4.41 -5.62
N SER A 216 -12.37 -4.35 -6.28
CA SER A 216 -11.07 -4.50 -5.63
C SER A 216 -10.81 -3.38 -4.63
N ALA A 217 -11.19 -2.15 -4.96
CA ALA A 217 -11.13 -1.02 -4.03
C ALA A 217 -12.07 -1.21 -2.83
N ALA A 218 -13.28 -1.71 -3.05
CA ALA A 218 -14.24 -2.03 -1.99
C ALA A 218 -13.68 -3.10 -1.03
N ASN A 219 -13.03 -4.15 -1.58
CA ASN A 219 -12.31 -5.15 -0.78
C ASN A 219 -11.22 -4.49 0.08
N THR A 220 -10.42 -3.59 -0.49
CA THR A 220 -9.34 -2.88 0.22
C THR A 220 -9.89 -2.01 1.35
N VAL A 221 -11.00 -1.29 1.14
CA VAL A 221 -11.66 -0.50 2.19
C VAL A 221 -12.12 -1.40 3.34
N GLY A 222 -12.73 -2.54 3.02
CA GLY A 222 -13.11 -3.54 4.02
C GLY A 222 -11.90 -4.13 4.75
N ALA A 223 -10.84 -4.45 4.02
CA ALA A 223 -9.59 -4.94 4.57
C ALA A 223 -8.98 -3.96 5.58
N THR A 224 -8.99 -2.67 5.28
CA THR A 224 -8.54 -1.62 6.20
C THR A 224 -9.39 -1.59 7.48
N GLY A 225 -10.72 -1.74 7.37
CA GLY A 225 -11.61 -1.88 8.52
C GLY A 225 -11.29 -3.13 9.35
N GLY A 226 -11.04 -4.27 8.69
CA GLY A 226 -10.65 -5.52 9.33
C GLY A 226 -9.35 -5.44 10.13
N LYS A 227 -8.44 -4.56 9.72
CA LYS A 227 -7.18 -4.31 10.44
C LYS A 227 -7.40 -3.80 11.87
N ILE A 228 -8.46 -3.03 12.10
CA ILE A 228 -8.77 -2.46 13.43
C ILE A 228 -9.15 -3.55 14.43
N ILE A 229 -9.81 -4.61 13.95
CA ILE A 229 -10.33 -5.70 14.80
C ILE A 229 -9.47 -6.97 14.74
N SER A 230 -8.42 -6.98 13.94
CA SER A 230 -7.51 -8.12 13.82
C SER A 230 -6.73 -8.35 15.11
N PRO A 231 -6.59 -9.61 15.57
CA PRO A 231 -5.93 -9.97 16.84
C PRO A 231 -4.39 -9.90 16.79
N GLN A 232 -3.83 -8.95 16.06
CA GLN A 232 -2.37 -8.71 15.96
C GLN A 232 -1.89 -7.64 16.91
#